data_4e9824ae1205cfe6439e533186aed370
#
_entry.id   4e9824ae1205cfe6439e533186aed370
#
_cell.length_a   1.000
_cell.length_b   1.000
_cell.length_c   1.000
_cell.angle_alpha   90.00
_cell.angle_beta   90.00
_cell.angle_gamma   90.00
#
_symmetry.space_group_name_H-M   'P 1'
#
loop_
_entity.id
_entity.type
_entity.pdbx_description
1 polymer ?
#
loop_
_entity_poly.entity_id
_entity_poly.type
_entity_poly.pdbx_seq_one_letter_code
_entity_poly.pdbx_strand_id
1 'polypeptide(L)'
;MPDFEVIDQDGNKVSSKDLTGKKTIIYFYPKDNTSGCTAEACNLRDNHEALTARGYNVIGVSKDSAKSHKNFKEKHSLPFTLLSDTSTQMLQAFGAWGEKKMYGKTVMGTIRKTFIFDENGILTNIIEKVDTGNHAAQILE
;
A
#
# COMPACT_ATOMS: atom_id res chain seq x y z
N MET A 1 3.81 13.05 6.40
CA MET A 1 3.15 11.73 6.55
C MET A 1 2.16 11.81 7.70
N PRO A 2 0.87 11.50 7.47
CA PRO A 2 -0.10 11.45 8.56
C PRO A 2 0.29 10.41 9.62
N ASP A 3 -0.05 10.68 10.88
CA ASP A 3 0.23 9.74 11.96
C ASP A 3 -0.68 8.52 11.87
N PHE A 4 -0.11 7.35 12.08
CA PHE A 4 -0.86 6.09 12.14
C PHE A 4 -0.16 5.06 13.01
N GLU A 5 -0.91 4.09 13.49
CA GLU A 5 -0.39 2.89 14.14
C GLU A 5 -1.28 1.71 13.75
N VAL A 6 -0.70 0.73 13.10
CA VAL A 6 -1.38 -0.49 12.62
C VAL A 6 -0.48 -1.68 12.83
N ILE A 7 -0.92 -2.88 12.45
CA ILE A 7 -0.09 -4.08 12.54
C ILE A 7 0.31 -4.57 11.14
N ASP A 8 1.45 -5.23 11.06
CA ASP A 8 1.91 -5.88 9.83
C ASP A 8 1.36 -7.31 9.71
N GLN A 9 1.79 -8.04 8.68
CA GLN A 9 1.36 -9.41 8.42
C GLN A 9 1.73 -10.41 9.51
N ASP A 10 2.68 -10.06 10.37
CA ASP A 10 3.11 -10.90 11.50
C ASP A 10 2.53 -10.44 12.84
N GLY A 11 1.64 -9.45 12.82
CA GLY A 11 1.01 -8.91 14.00
C GLY A 11 1.84 -7.91 14.77
N ASN A 12 2.97 -7.47 14.25
CA ASN A 12 3.84 -6.48 14.88
C ASN A 12 3.32 -5.06 14.62
N LYS A 13 3.40 -4.19 15.62
CA LYS A 13 2.98 -2.80 15.48
C LYS A 13 3.92 -2.04 14.56
N VAL A 14 3.34 -1.27 13.64
CA VAL A 14 4.06 -0.35 12.75
C VAL A 14 3.39 1.01 12.84
N SER A 15 4.19 2.04 13.06
CA SER A 15 3.69 3.42 13.12
C SER A 15 4.40 4.29 12.08
N SER A 16 3.84 5.49 11.87
CA SER A 16 4.44 6.48 10.99
C SER A 16 5.88 6.79 11.38
N LYS A 17 6.21 6.78 12.66
CA LYS A 17 7.56 7.04 13.15
C LYS A 17 8.57 5.99 12.69
N ASP A 18 8.13 4.74 12.53
CA ASP A 18 8.99 3.63 12.07
C ASP A 18 9.42 3.80 10.61
N LEU A 19 8.66 4.56 9.83
CA LEU A 19 8.89 4.78 8.41
C LEU A 19 9.68 6.06 8.13
N THR A 20 9.79 6.96 9.08
CA THR A 20 10.56 8.20 8.95
C THR A 20 12.06 7.87 8.88
N GLY A 21 12.78 8.55 8.01
CA GLY A 21 14.21 8.32 7.79
C GLY A 21 14.51 7.53 6.52
N LYS A 22 13.48 7.04 5.84
CA LYS A 22 13.60 6.33 4.56
C LYS A 22 12.58 6.87 3.57
N LYS A 23 12.98 6.91 2.30
CA LYS A 23 12.00 7.15 1.21
C LYS A 23 10.98 6.03 1.25
N THR A 24 9.70 6.35 1.31
CA THR A 24 8.65 5.36 1.52
C THR A 24 7.58 5.47 0.45
N ILE A 25 7.21 4.33 -0.11
CA ILE A 25 6.08 4.17 -1.02
C ILE A 25 4.99 3.45 -0.25
N ILE A 26 3.86 4.12 -0.05
CA ILE A 26 2.68 3.51 0.59
C ILE A 26 1.59 3.40 -0.46
N TYR A 27 1.22 2.17 -0.82
CA TYR A 27 0.13 1.95 -1.78
C TYR A 27 -1.06 1.31 -1.07
N PHE A 28 -2.23 1.90 -1.29
CA PHE A 28 -3.50 1.40 -0.75
C PHE A 28 -4.22 0.60 -1.83
N TYR A 29 -4.71 -0.57 -1.47
CA TYR A 29 -5.41 -1.45 -2.39
C TYR A 29 -6.64 -2.07 -1.71
N PRO A 30 -7.69 -2.41 -2.49
CA PRO A 30 -8.96 -2.83 -1.90
C PRO A 30 -8.93 -4.15 -1.15
N LYS A 31 -8.28 -5.19 -1.69
CA LYS A 31 -8.39 -6.51 -1.08
C LYS A 31 -7.34 -7.49 -1.61
N ASP A 32 -6.76 -8.29 -0.69
CA ASP A 32 -5.86 -9.39 -1.03
C ASP A 32 -6.55 -10.39 -1.98
N ASN A 33 -5.75 -11.01 -2.83
CA ASN A 33 -6.18 -12.07 -3.76
C ASN A 33 -7.21 -11.67 -4.83
N THR A 34 -7.47 -10.38 -5.02
CA THR A 34 -8.21 -9.90 -6.18
C THR A 34 -7.25 -9.75 -7.36
N SER A 35 -7.78 -9.83 -8.60
CA SER A 35 -6.93 -9.82 -9.80
C SER A 35 -6.09 -8.55 -9.94
N GLY A 36 -6.68 -7.37 -9.76
CA GLY A 36 -5.98 -6.11 -9.86
C GLY A 36 -4.96 -5.91 -8.75
N CYS A 37 -5.30 -6.24 -7.51
CA CYS A 37 -4.39 -6.11 -6.38
C CYS A 37 -3.23 -7.11 -6.47
N THR A 38 -3.49 -8.31 -6.96
CA THR A 38 -2.44 -9.31 -7.20
C THR A 38 -1.48 -8.84 -8.30
N ALA A 39 -2.02 -8.31 -9.40
CA ALA A 39 -1.20 -7.77 -10.50
C ALA A 39 -0.30 -6.62 -10.01
N GLU A 40 -0.85 -5.71 -9.22
CA GLU A 40 -0.10 -4.58 -8.64
C GLU A 40 1.02 -5.08 -7.72
N ALA A 41 0.70 -5.97 -6.79
CA ALA A 41 1.68 -6.52 -5.85
C ALA A 41 2.80 -7.28 -6.57
N CYS A 42 2.46 -8.11 -7.55
CA CYS A 42 3.44 -8.88 -8.32
C CYS A 42 4.31 -7.97 -9.20
N ASN A 43 3.76 -6.91 -9.77
CA ASN A 43 4.54 -5.92 -10.52
C ASN A 43 5.56 -5.22 -9.62
N LEU A 44 5.15 -4.80 -8.42
CA LEU A 44 6.06 -4.19 -7.44
C LEU A 44 7.11 -5.21 -6.96
N ARG A 45 6.72 -6.46 -6.76
CA ARG A 45 7.65 -7.54 -6.40
C ARG A 45 8.73 -7.72 -7.48
N ASP A 46 8.31 -7.82 -8.74
CA ASP A 46 9.22 -8.08 -9.86
C ASP A 46 10.19 -6.92 -10.11
N ASN A 47 9.83 -5.73 -9.65
CA ASN A 47 10.66 -4.52 -9.78
C ASN A 47 11.22 -4.03 -8.44
N HIS A 48 11.11 -4.84 -7.39
CA HIS A 48 11.50 -4.45 -6.03
C HIS A 48 12.99 -4.10 -5.94
N GLU A 49 13.84 -4.81 -6.65
CA GLU A 49 15.27 -4.53 -6.67
C GLU A 49 15.56 -3.11 -7.21
N ALA A 50 14.89 -2.72 -8.29
CA ALA A 50 15.05 -1.38 -8.87
C ALA A 50 14.52 -0.30 -7.92
N LEU A 51 13.41 -0.55 -7.25
CA LEU A 51 12.84 0.37 -6.27
C LEU A 51 13.77 0.53 -5.06
N THR A 52 14.28 -0.58 -4.54
CA THR A 52 15.22 -0.59 -3.40
C THR A 52 16.53 0.11 -3.77
N ALA A 53 17.02 -0.07 -5.00
CA ALA A 53 18.24 0.59 -5.48
C ALA A 53 18.11 2.13 -5.48
N ARG A 54 16.88 2.65 -5.58
CA ARG A 54 16.59 4.09 -5.46
C ARG A 54 16.31 4.53 -4.03
N GLY A 55 16.46 3.64 -3.06
CA GLY A 55 16.27 3.92 -1.64
C GLY A 55 14.84 3.84 -1.14
N TYR A 56 13.90 3.31 -1.94
CA TYR A 56 12.51 3.22 -1.54
C TYR A 56 12.23 2.00 -0.67
N ASN A 57 11.43 2.22 0.38
CA ASN A 57 10.81 1.18 1.20
C ASN A 57 9.36 1.05 0.74
N VAL A 58 8.94 -0.12 0.31
CA VAL A 58 7.60 -0.35 -0.24
C VAL A 58 6.68 -0.93 0.85
N ILE A 59 5.52 -0.33 1.02
CA ILE A 59 4.52 -0.73 2.01
C ILE A 59 3.15 -0.82 1.33
N GLY A 60 2.50 -1.97 1.44
CA GLY A 60 1.12 -2.14 0.98
C GLY A 60 0.16 -2.05 2.15
N VAL A 61 -1.01 -1.45 1.95
CA VAL A 61 -2.02 -1.27 2.99
C VAL A 61 -3.40 -1.63 2.46
N SER A 62 -4.12 -2.45 3.22
CA SER A 62 -5.55 -2.69 2.99
C SER A 62 -6.24 -2.93 4.33
N LYS A 63 -7.57 -3.07 4.30
CA LYS A 63 -8.35 -3.39 5.51
C LYS A 63 -8.39 -4.88 5.83
N ASP A 64 -7.73 -5.72 5.04
CA ASP A 64 -7.64 -7.15 5.30
C ASP A 64 -6.91 -7.44 6.61
N SER A 65 -7.18 -8.61 7.20
CA SER A 65 -6.53 -9.03 8.44
C SER A 65 -5.04 -9.34 8.25
N ALA A 66 -4.29 -9.34 9.34
CA ALA A 66 -2.88 -9.74 9.32
C ALA A 66 -2.71 -11.16 8.78
N LYS A 67 -3.61 -12.07 9.13
CA LYS A 67 -3.59 -13.45 8.63
C LYS A 67 -3.76 -13.50 7.10
N SER A 68 -4.69 -12.72 6.56
CA SER A 68 -4.89 -12.61 5.11
C SER A 68 -3.63 -12.10 4.43
N HIS A 69 -3.03 -11.05 4.96
CA HIS A 69 -1.80 -10.47 4.44
C HIS A 69 -0.64 -11.46 4.47
N LYS A 70 -0.50 -12.22 5.55
CA LYS A 70 0.54 -13.23 5.67
C LYS A 70 0.41 -14.29 4.58
N ASN A 71 -0.80 -14.79 4.36
CA ASN A 71 -1.09 -15.77 3.32
C ASN A 71 -0.81 -15.20 1.92
N PHE A 72 -1.24 -13.97 1.67
CA PHE A 72 -1.03 -13.29 0.39
C PHE A 72 0.46 -13.06 0.12
N LYS A 73 1.19 -12.58 1.13
CA LYS A 73 2.64 -12.35 1.04
C LYS A 73 3.40 -13.64 0.75
N GLU A 74 3.06 -14.74 1.45
CA GLU A 74 3.70 -16.04 1.24
C GLU A 74 3.36 -16.62 -0.14
N LYS A 75 2.09 -16.55 -0.53
CA LYS A 75 1.61 -17.09 -1.81
C LYS A 75 2.33 -16.47 -3.02
N HIS A 76 2.60 -15.18 -2.97
CA HIS A 76 3.22 -14.45 -4.08
C HIS A 76 4.67 -14.06 -3.82
N SER A 77 5.27 -14.52 -2.73
CA SER A 77 6.66 -14.22 -2.36
C SER A 77 6.95 -12.72 -2.38
N LEU A 78 6.05 -11.93 -1.77
CA LEU A 78 6.19 -10.47 -1.73
C LEU A 78 7.33 -10.08 -0.77
N PRO A 79 8.32 -9.30 -1.23
CA PRO A 79 9.49 -8.93 -0.41
C PRO A 79 9.26 -7.70 0.48
N PHE A 80 8.06 -7.16 0.51
CA PHE A 80 7.74 -5.95 1.25
C PHE A 80 6.63 -6.19 2.27
N THR A 81 6.52 -5.26 3.22
CA THR A 81 5.55 -5.34 4.32
C THR A 81 4.14 -4.99 3.86
N LEU A 82 3.17 -5.71 4.39
CA LEU A 82 1.75 -5.42 4.22
C LEU A 82 1.16 -5.01 5.58
N LEU A 83 0.49 -3.86 5.61
CA LEU A 83 -0.14 -3.34 6.83
C LEU A 83 -1.63 -3.61 6.82
N SER A 84 -2.14 -4.03 7.98
CA SER A 84 -3.54 -4.36 8.19
C SER A 84 -4.25 -3.20 8.88
N ASP A 85 -5.10 -2.48 8.14
CA ASP A 85 -5.87 -1.35 8.65
C ASP A 85 -7.34 -1.71 8.77
N THR A 86 -7.66 -2.66 9.65
CA THR A 86 -9.01 -3.20 9.81
C THR A 86 -10.02 -2.13 10.25
N SER A 87 -9.58 -1.12 11.01
CA SER A 87 -10.45 -0.02 11.45
C SER A 87 -10.64 1.06 10.39
N THR A 88 -9.87 1.04 9.32
CA THR A 88 -9.83 2.03 8.24
C THR A 88 -9.33 3.42 8.67
N GLN A 89 -8.77 3.57 9.87
CA GLN A 89 -8.27 4.86 10.36
C GLN A 89 -7.13 5.39 9.51
N MET A 90 -6.18 4.54 9.14
CA MET A 90 -5.07 4.93 8.26
C MET A 90 -5.59 5.29 6.86
N LEU A 91 -6.48 4.47 6.31
CA LEU A 91 -7.13 4.73 5.02
C LEU A 91 -7.80 6.10 5.00
N GLN A 92 -8.53 6.43 6.06
CA GLN A 92 -9.21 7.72 6.19
C GLN A 92 -8.21 8.87 6.33
N ALA A 93 -7.18 8.70 7.17
CA ALA A 93 -6.16 9.72 7.40
C ALA A 93 -5.41 10.10 6.12
N PHE A 94 -5.19 9.13 5.22
CA PHE A 94 -4.50 9.36 3.95
C PHE A 94 -5.45 9.77 2.81
N GLY A 95 -6.77 9.81 3.06
CA GLY A 95 -7.75 10.12 2.01
C GLY A 95 -7.91 8.99 0.99
N ALA A 96 -7.60 7.76 1.37
CA ALA A 96 -7.73 6.57 0.53
C ALA A 96 -9.01 5.78 0.84
N TRP A 97 -9.96 6.41 1.51
CA TRP A 97 -11.26 5.85 1.86
C TRP A 97 -12.36 6.80 1.42
N GLY A 98 -13.34 6.32 0.72
CA GLY A 98 -14.41 7.18 0.23
C GLY A 98 -15.48 6.41 -0.54
N GLU A 99 -16.37 7.16 -1.19
CA GLU A 99 -17.46 6.61 -1.97
C GLU A 99 -16.95 6.00 -3.28
N LYS A 100 -17.43 4.81 -3.58
CA LYS A 100 -17.16 4.09 -4.82
C LYS A 100 -18.49 3.62 -5.42
N LYS A 101 -18.57 3.60 -6.73
CA LYS A 101 -19.71 2.99 -7.44
C LYS A 101 -19.36 1.52 -7.74
N MET A 102 -20.18 0.61 -7.23
CA MET A 102 -20.08 -0.83 -7.52
C MET A 102 -21.46 -1.36 -7.87
N TYR A 103 -21.58 -1.96 -9.06
CA TYR A 103 -22.83 -2.55 -9.54
C TYR A 103 -24.01 -1.57 -9.48
N GLY A 104 -23.77 -0.30 -9.82
CA GLY A 104 -24.79 0.75 -9.83
C GLY A 104 -25.15 1.30 -8.46
N LYS A 105 -24.49 0.84 -7.40
CA LYS A 105 -24.68 1.34 -6.02
C LYS A 105 -23.48 2.11 -5.55
N THR A 106 -23.71 3.12 -4.70
CA THR A 106 -22.64 3.85 -4.03
C THR A 106 -22.32 3.15 -2.70
N VAL A 107 -21.06 2.75 -2.51
CA VAL A 107 -20.60 2.12 -1.29
C VAL A 107 -19.32 2.81 -0.80
N MET A 108 -19.06 2.74 0.50
CA MET A 108 -17.78 3.20 1.05
C MET A 108 -16.74 2.11 0.87
N GLY A 109 -15.55 2.48 0.47
CA GLY A 109 -14.48 1.51 0.27
C GLY A 109 -13.12 2.16 0.05
N THR A 110 -12.10 1.32 -0.10
CA THR A 110 -10.74 1.75 -0.37
C THR A 110 -10.64 2.35 -1.76
N ILE A 111 -10.07 3.54 -1.84
CA ILE A 111 -9.72 4.18 -3.11
C ILE A 111 -8.26 3.84 -3.37
N ARG A 112 -7.97 3.18 -4.50
CA ARG A 112 -6.61 2.79 -4.87
C ARG A 112 -5.78 4.05 -5.14
N LYS A 113 -4.79 4.28 -4.28
CA LYS A 113 -3.87 5.41 -4.37
C LYS A 113 -2.49 5.00 -3.90
N THR A 114 -1.47 5.64 -4.41
CA THR A 114 -0.10 5.45 -3.96
C THR A 114 0.51 6.79 -3.57
N PHE A 115 1.09 6.83 -2.39
CA PHE A 115 1.74 8.01 -1.83
C PHE A 115 3.24 7.78 -1.75
N ILE A 116 4.03 8.77 -2.18
CA ILE A 116 5.49 8.70 -2.15
C ILE A 116 6.00 9.78 -1.21
N PHE A 117 6.77 9.37 -0.21
CA PHE A 117 7.34 10.26 0.81
C PHE A 117 8.87 10.23 0.72
N ASP A 118 9.51 11.37 1.01
CA ASP A 118 10.95 11.43 1.15
C ASP A 118 11.38 10.94 2.55
N GLU A 119 12.69 10.96 2.81
CA GLU A 119 13.27 10.50 4.08
C GLU A 119 12.84 11.34 5.29
N ASN A 120 12.31 12.54 5.07
CA ASN A 120 11.81 13.43 6.13
C ASN A 120 10.30 13.24 6.36
N GLY A 121 9.67 12.30 5.68
CA GLY A 121 8.24 12.05 5.79
C GLY A 121 7.40 13.09 5.05
N ILE A 122 8.00 13.83 4.11
CA ILE A 122 7.29 14.83 3.31
C ILE A 122 6.79 14.19 2.03
N LEU A 123 5.51 14.42 1.73
CA LEU A 123 4.87 13.89 0.53
C LEU A 123 5.47 14.54 -0.72
N THR A 124 6.02 13.72 -1.61
CA THR A 124 6.62 14.18 -2.86
C THR A 124 5.74 13.90 -4.08
N ASN A 125 4.88 12.89 -4.02
CA ASN A 125 3.99 12.56 -5.12
C ASN A 125 2.80 11.71 -4.65
N ILE A 126 1.68 11.83 -5.37
CA ILE A 126 0.50 10.98 -5.20
C ILE A 126 0.14 10.42 -6.59
N ILE A 127 0.01 9.11 -6.70
CA ILE A 127 -0.47 8.46 -7.91
C ILE A 127 -1.93 8.07 -7.68
N GLU A 128 -2.85 8.77 -8.32
CA GLU A 128 -4.29 8.54 -8.16
C GLU A 128 -4.87 7.59 -9.21
N LYS A 129 -4.25 7.56 -10.39
CA LYS A 129 -4.64 6.62 -11.46
C LYS A 129 -3.61 5.51 -11.55
N VAL A 130 -3.76 4.51 -10.68
CA VAL A 130 -2.83 3.39 -10.60
C VAL A 130 -3.04 2.42 -11.76
N ASP A 131 -1.97 2.16 -12.51
CA ASP A 131 -1.93 1.09 -13.50
C ASP A 131 -1.40 -0.17 -12.82
N THR A 132 -2.29 -1.08 -12.46
CA THR A 132 -1.94 -2.26 -11.66
C THR A 132 -0.93 -3.18 -12.33
N GLY A 133 -0.92 -3.24 -13.65
CA GLY A 133 0.01 -4.08 -14.41
C GLY A 133 1.37 -3.43 -14.66
N ASN A 134 1.52 -2.13 -14.34
CA ASN A 134 2.75 -1.36 -14.64
C ASN A 134 3.06 -0.31 -13.58
N HIS A 135 2.72 -0.60 -12.33
CA HIS A 135 2.79 0.38 -11.25
C HIS A 135 4.22 0.80 -10.90
N ALA A 136 5.16 -0.14 -10.91
CA ALA A 136 6.57 0.18 -10.66
C ALA A 136 7.11 1.22 -11.65
N ALA A 137 6.73 1.12 -12.92
CA ALA A 137 7.13 2.11 -13.93
C ALA A 137 6.55 3.50 -13.63
N GLN A 138 5.32 3.57 -13.12
CA GLN A 138 4.71 4.85 -12.70
C GLN A 138 5.51 5.50 -11.58
N ILE A 139 6.03 4.70 -10.65
CA ILE A 139 6.82 5.18 -9.51
C ILE A 139 8.21 5.61 -9.96
N LEU A 140 8.82 4.84 -10.86
CA LEU A 140 10.21 5.06 -11.30
C LEU A 140 10.37 6.18 -12.33
N GLU A 141 9.28 6.67 -12.88
CA GLU A 141 9.31 7.82 -13.80
C GLU A 141 9.80 9.10 -13.15
#